data_bd4781e238afe9c1c528288a0b1ce83c
#
_entry.id   bd4781e238afe9c1c528288a0b1ce83c
#
_cell.length_a   1.000
_cell.length_b   1.000
_cell.length_c   1.000
_cell.angle_alpha   90.00
_cell.angle_beta   90.00
_cell.angle_gamma   90.00
#
_symmetry.space_group_name_H-M   'P 1'
#
loop_
_entity.id
_entity.type
_entity.pdbx_description
1 polymer ?
#
loop_
_entity_poly.entity_id
_entity_poly.type
_entity_poly.pdbx_seq_one_letter_code
_entity_poly.pdbx_strand_id
1 'polypeptide(L)'
;MATKSNRLVPARAIHPGEFLREELQERGIKQKEFAQLIGVQPTHLNEFIKGKRNLNEDLAMKFERYLGIPFKSWMNLHNGYVYDCKAIEERKIEEERAADKEGITSLTSD
;
A
#
# COMPACT_ATOMS: atom_id res chain seq x y z
N MET A 1 -1.50 -24.94 6.98
CA MET A 1 -1.39 -25.00 6.36
C MET A 1 -0.94 -24.35 5.20
N ALA A 2 -0.51 -24.97 4.35
CA ALA A 2 0.00 -24.41 3.17
C ALA A 2 -0.96 -23.50 2.52
N THR A 3 -2.16 -23.76 2.80
CA THR A 3 -3.17 -23.01 2.21
C THR A 3 -3.05 -21.58 2.44
N LYS A 4 -2.60 -21.20 3.58
CA LYS A 4 -2.58 -19.87 3.81
C LYS A 4 -1.66 -19.17 3.00
N SER A 5 -0.58 -19.74 2.62
CA SER A 5 0.36 -19.00 1.89
C SER A 5 -0.13 -18.66 0.52
N ASN A 6 -0.97 -19.45 -0.03
CA ASN A 6 -1.37 -19.20 -1.35
C ASN A 6 -2.14 -17.99 -1.55
N ARG A 7 -3.04 -17.70 -0.67
CA ARG A 7 -3.87 -16.62 -0.92
C ARG A 7 -3.37 -15.38 -0.38
N LEU A 8 -2.23 -15.38 0.23
CA LEU A 8 -1.82 -14.18 0.87
C LEU A 8 -1.06 -13.19 0.03
N VAL A 9 -0.78 -13.51 -1.23
CA VAL A 9 -0.03 -12.59 -2.07
C VAL A 9 -0.96 -12.05 -3.15
N PRO A 10 -1.48 -10.84 -2.98
CA PRO A 10 -2.38 -10.26 -3.96
C PRO A 10 -1.63 -9.82 -5.21
N ALA A 11 -2.35 -9.55 -6.27
CA ALA A 11 -1.75 -9.09 -7.51
C ALA A 11 -1.08 -7.74 -7.31
N ARG A 12 -1.62 -6.89 -6.47
CA ARG A 12 -0.97 -5.64 -6.16
C ARG A 12 -1.30 -5.24 -4.73
N ALA A 13 -0.41 -4.48 -4.14
CA ALA A 13 -0.61 -3.98 -2.80
C ALA A 13 -1.45 -2.70 -2.87
N ILE A 14 -2.37 -2.54 -1.93
CA ILE A 14 -3.23 -1.38 -1.92
C ILE A 14 -2.73 -0.40 -0.88
N HIS A 15 -2.34 0.77 -1.34
CA HIS A 15 -1.82 1.81 -0.48
C HIS A 15 -2.95 2.47 0.31
N PRO A 16 -2.72 2.83 1.58
CA PRO A 16 -3.75 3.51 2.37
C PRO A 16 -4.28 4.78 1.70
N GLY A 17 -3.51 5.39 0.82
CA GLY A 17 -3.97 6.56 0.09
C GLY A 17 -5.18 6.28 -0.78
N GLU A 18 -5.30 5.07 -1.30
CA GLU A 18 -6.46 4.71 -2.10
C GLU A 18 -7.72 4.66 -1.22
N PHE A 19 -7.56 4.16 -0.01
CA PHE A 19 -8.66 4.11 0.92
C PHE A 19 -9.09 5.53 1.30
N LEU A 20 -8.12 6.40 1.53
CA LEU A 20 -8.44 7.78 1.85
C LEU A 20 -9.18 8.46 0.70
N ARG A 21 -8.74 8.21 -0.52
CA ARG A 21 -9.40 8.80 -1.68
C ARG A 21 -10.87 8.40 -1.74
N GLU A 22 -11.14 7.12 -1.50
CA GLU A 22 -12.50 6.64 -1.54
C GLU A 22 -13.34 7.25 -0.41
N GLU A 23 -12.75 7.37 0.77
CA GLU A 23 -13.47 7.97 1.89
C GLU A 23 -13.83 9.42 1.61
N LEU A 24 -12.90 10.17 1.05
CA LEU A 24 -13.17 11.56 0.75
C LEU A 24 -14.25 11.68 -0.32
N GLN A 25 -14.22 10.80 -1.31
CA GLN A 25 -15.23 10.80 -2.35
C GLN A 25 -16.61 10.49 -1.78
N GLU A 26 -16.69 9.50 -0.93
CA GLU A 26 -17.96 9.14 -0.31
C GLU A 26 -18.53 10.23 0.56
N ARG A 27 -17.66 10.98 1.21
CA ARG A 27 -18.09 12.05 2.07
C ARG A 27 -18.28 13.36 1.33
N GLY A 28 -17.96 13.40 0.04
CA GLY A 28 -18.09 14.61 -0.74
C GLY A 28 -17.10 15.68 -0.35
N ILE A 29 -15.93 15.29 0.15
CA ILE A 29 -14.90 16.22 0.58
C ILE A 29 -13.83 16.30 -0.49
N LYS A 30 -13.51 17.52 -0.92
CA LYS A 30 -12.45 17.68 -1.90
C LYS A 30 -11.09 17.52 -1.25
N GLN A 31 -10.19 16.91 -1.98
CA GLN A 31 -8.86 16.62 -1.47
C GLN A 31 -8.15 17.87 -0.96
N LYS A 32 -8.23 18.95 -1.72
CA LYS A 32 -7.60 20.19 -1.35
C LYS A 32 -8.17 20.76 -0.07
N GLU A 33 -9.51 20.68 0.07
CA GLU A 33 -10.16 21.16 1.26
C GLU A 33 -9.77 20.34 2.47
N PHE A 34 -9.66 19.05 2.29
CA PHE A 34 -9.27 18.19 3.39
C PHE A 34 -7.84 18.48 3.84
N ALA A 35 -6.95 18.71 2.88
CA ALA A 35 -5.57 19.05 3.21
C ALA A 35 -5.53 20.30 4.07
N GLN A 36 -6.31 21.31 3.71
CA GLN A 36 -6.36 22.54 4.48
C GLN A 36 -6.92 22.28 5.87
N LEU A 37 -7.95 21.46 5.95
CA LEU A 37 -8.60 21.17 7.20
C LEU A 37 -7.65 20.50 8.19
N ILE A 38 -6.85 19.56 7.72
CA ILE A 38 -5.95 18.84 8.62
C ILE A 38 -4.58 19.47 8.73
N GLY A 39 -4.36 20.58 8.04
CA GLY A 39 -3.10 21.31 8.15
C GLY A 39 -1.93 20.65 7.43
N VAL A 40 -2.19 20.02 6.31
CA VAL A 40 -1.17 19.35 5.52
C VAL A 40 -1.08 20.04 4.17
N GLN A 41 0.12 20.15 3.62
CA GLN A 41 0.28 20.74 2.30
C GLN A 41 -0.52 19.93 1.29
N PRO A 42 -1.27 20.58 0.41
CA PRO A 42 -2.05 19.86 -0.59
C PRO A 42 -1.21 18.91 -1.44
N THR A 43 0.01 19.32 -1.78
CA THR A 43 0.92 18.49 -2.56
C THR A 43 1.28 17.23 -1.79
N HIS A 44 1.53 17.39 -0.51
CA HIS A 44 1.89 16.27 0.34
C HIS A 44 0.73 15.25 0.40
N LEU A 45 -0.48 15.76 0.61
CA LEU A 45 -1.65 14.88 0.67
C LEU A 45 -1.88 14.20 -0.69
N ASN A 46 -1.69 14.93 -1.76
CA ASN A 46 -1.85 14.38 -3.10
C ASN A 46 -0.86 13.23 -3.34
N GLU A 47 0.38 13.42 -2.90
CA GLU A 47 1.39 12.38 -3.04
C GLU A 47 1.03 11.15 -2.24
N PHE A 48 0.50 11.35 -1.04
CA PHE A 48 0.06 10.23 -0.22
C PHE A 48 -1.08 9.48 -0.91
N ILE A 49 -2.06 10.19 -1.43
CA ILE A 49 -3.19 9.58 -2.09
C ILE A 49 -2.76 8.81 -3.33
N LYS A 50 -1.74 9.30 -4.01
CA LYS A 50 -1.23 8.62 -5.19
C LYS A 50 -0.25 7.50 -4.87
N GLY A 51 -0.01 7.24 -3.61
CA GLY A 51 0.87 6.16 -3.19
C GLY A 51 2.34 6.50 -3.25
N LYS A 52 2.68 7.78 -3.41
CA LYS A 52 4.07 8.19 -3.50
C LYS A 52 4.69 8.53 -2.16
N ARG A 53 3.89 8.59 -1.11
CA ARG A 53 4.35 8.81 0.24
C ARG A 53 3.72 7.81 1.14
N ASN A 54 4.45 7.36 2.13
CA ASN A 54 3.92 6.40 3.09
C ASN A 54 3.12 7.11 4.17
N LEU A 55 2.24 6.36 4.79
CA LEU A 55 1.53 6.84 5.94
C LEU A 55 2.52 6.96 7.09
N ASN A 56 2.33 7.97 7.92
CA ASN A 56 3.09 8.06 9.16
C ASN A 56 2.12 8.29 10.30
N GLU A 57 2.64 8.28 11.50
CA GLU A 57 1.79 8.37 12.68
C GLU A 57 1.05 9.70 12.75
N ASP A 58 1.72 10.76 12.34
CA ASP A 58 1.10 12.07 12.36
C ASP A 58 -0.11 12.14 11.46
N LEU A 59 0.02 11.63 10.24
CA LEU A 59 -1.10 11.60 9.31
C LEU A 59 -2.21 10.71 9.83
N ALA A 60 -1.85 9.55 10.38
CA ALA A 60 -2.87 8.63 10.90
C ALA A 60 -3.67 9.26 12.03
N MET A 61 -3.01 10.02 12.87
CA MET A 61 -3.70 10.72 13.96
C MET A 61 -4.61 11.81 13.43
N LYS A 62 -4.17 12.52 12.41
CA LYS A 62 -5.00 13.56 11.80
C LYS A 62 -6.22 12.93 11.15
N PHE A 63 -6.04 11.81 10.46
CA PHE A 63 -7.16 11.13 9.83
C PHE A 63 -8.17 10.65 10.88
N GLU A 64 -7.68 10.16 12.00
CA GLU A 64 -8.58 9.73 13.06
C GLU A 64 -9.38 10.91 13.57
N ARG A 65 -8.71 12.02 13.80
CA ARG A 65 -9.37 13.20 14.35
C ARG A 65 -10.47 13.72 13.43
N TYR A 66 -10.20 13.77 12.15
CA TYR A 66 -11.11 14.42 11.22
C TYR A 66 -12.07 13.48 10.49
N LEU A 67 -11.72 12.21 10.40
CA LEU A 67 -12.58 11.24 9.72
C LEU A 67 -13.21 10.24 10.67
N GLY A 68 -12.71 10.16 11.89
CA GLY A 68 -13.24 9.22 12.85
C GLY A 68 -12.80 7.78 12.64
N ILE A 69 -11.87 7.54 11.72
CA ILE A 69 -11.35 6.22 11.50
C ILE A 69 -10.14 6.05 12.40
N PRO A 70 -10.13 5.05 13.28
CA PRO A 70 -9.11 4.96 14.32
C PRO A 70 -7.69 4.92 13.78
N PHE A 71 -6.78 5.51 14.53
CA PHE A 71 -5.36 5.47 14.24
C PHE A 71 -4.89 4.04 13.93
N LYS A 72 -5.34 3.11 14.77
CA LYS A 72 -4.93 1.73 14.63
C LYS A 72 -5.37 1.14 13.28
N SER A 73 -6.54 1.50 12.82
CA SER A 73 -7.03 1.03 11.53
C SER A 73 -6.13 1.54 10.41
N TRP A 74 -5.75 2.81 10.47
CA TRP A 74 -4.86 3.37 9.45
C TRP A 74 -3.50 2.69 9.46
N MET A 75 -2.96 2.44 10.67
CA MET A 75 -1.66 1.79 10.76
C MET A 75 -1.73 0.34 10.30
N ASN A 76 -2.87 -0.32 10.52
CA ASN A 76 -3.05 -1.67 10.01
C ASN A 76 -3.07 -1.69 8.49
N LEU A 77 -3.70 -0.68 7.87
CA LEU A 77 -3.69 -0.58 6.41
C LEU A 77 -2.28 -0.37 5.90
N HIS A 78 -1.52 0.46 6.57
CA HIS A 78 -0.15 0.72 6.19
C HIS A 78 0.70 -0.54 6.31
N ASN A 79 0.57 -1.24 7.42
CA ASN A 79 1.35 -2.45 7.65
C ASN A 79 1.00 -3.53 6.65
N GLY A 80 -0.29 -3.65 6.32
CA GLY A 80 -0.71 -4.59 5.30
C GLY A 80 -0.12 -4.25 3.94
N TYR A 81 -0.08 -2.98 3.62
CA TYR A 81 0.49 -2.53 2.36
C TYR A 81 1.99 -2.88 2.29
N VAL A 82 2.71 -2.60 3.37
CA VAL A 82 4.14 -2.89 3.42
C VAL A 82 4.39 -4.39 3.27
N TYR A 83 3.60 -5.18 3.98
CA TYR A 83 3.72 -6.62 3.89
C TYR A 83 3.44 -7.11 2.47
N ASP A 84 2.37 -6.63 1.87
CA ASP A 84 1.98 -7.06 0.53
C ASP A 84 3.02 -6.68 -0.51
N CYS A 85 3.59 -5.48 -0.41
CA CYS A 85 4.63 -5.08 -1.32
C CYS A 85 5.82 -6.01 -1.24
N LYS A 86 6.21 -6.38 -0.02
CA LYS A 86 7.32 -7.25 0.18
C LYS A 86 7.03 -8.65 -0.35
N ALA A 87 5.83 -9.16 -0.07
CA ALA A 87 5.46 -10.49 -0.51
C ALA A 87 5.41 -10.58 -2.03
N ILE A 88 4.89 -9.53 -2.67
CA ILE A 88 4.82 -9.49 -4.12
C ILE A 88 6.23 -9.46 -4.71
N GLU A 89 7.09 -8.68 -4.11
CA GLU A 89 8.46 -8.57 -4.58
C GLU A 89 9.18 -9.89 -4.44
N GLU A 90 9.01 -10.57 -3.31
CA GLU A 90 9.64 -11.84 -3.08
C GLU A 90 9.15 -12.90 -4.06
N ARG A 91 7.84 -12.89 -4.33
CA ARG A 91 7.31 -13.84 -5.30
C ARG A 91 7.87 -13.60 -6.69
N LYS A 92 8.02 -12.32 -7.05
CA LYS A 92 8.57 -11.96 -8.31
C LYS A 92 10.00 -12.43 -8.45
N ILE A 93 10.79 -12.25 -7.39
CA ILE A 93 12.17 -12.70 -7.38
C ILE A 93 12.23 -14.20 -7.52
N GLU A 94 11.36 -14.92 -6.85
CA GLU A 94 11.33 -16.35 -6.96
C GLU A 94 10.99 -16.83 -8.35
N GLU A 95 10.04 -16.15 -8.98
CA GLU A 95 9.67 -16.49 -10.35
C GLU A 95 10.83 -16.24 -11.31
N GLU A 96 11.54 -15.15 -11.11
CA GLU A 96 12.69 -14.83 -11.93
C GLU A 96 13.81 -15.83 -11.70
N ARG A 97 13.99 -16.24 -10.46
CA ARG A 97 15.00 -17.22 -10.14
C ARG A 97 14.71 -18.56 -10.78
N ALA A 98 13.44 -18.95 -10.77
CA ALA A 98 13.04 -20.19 -11.41
C ALA A 98 13.32 -20.13 -12.91
N ALA A 99 13.02 -19.01 -13.53
CA ALA A 99 13.29 -18.84 -14.94
C ALA A 99 14.78 -18.87 -15.23
N ASP A 100 15.56 -18.22 -14.42
CA ASP A 100 16.99 -18.21 -14.57
C ASP A 100 17.56 -19.60 -14.41
N LYS A 101 17.03 -20.33 -13.46
CA LYS A 101 17.50 -21.67 -13.21
C LYS A 101 17.24 -22.53 -14.42
N GLU A 102 16.09 -22.40 -15.03
CA GLU A 102 15.77 -23.15 -16.22
C GLU A 102 16.69 -22.74 -17.35
N GLY A 103 16.98 -21.49 -17.49
CA GLY A 103 17.86 -21.00 -18.49
C GLY A 103 19.27 -21.52 -18.31
N ILE A 104 19.75 -21.52 -17.09
CA ILE A 104 21.07 -22.00 -16.78
C ILE A 104 21.15 -23.47 -17.05
N THR A 105 20.13 -24.22 -16.72
CA THR A 105 20.11 -25.64 -16.96
C THR A 105 20.19 -25.90 -18.45
N SER A 106 19.48 -25.13 -19.24
CA SER A 106 19.52 -25.24 -20.66
C SER A 106 20.93 -25.02 -21.18
N LEU A 107 21.55 -24.00 -20.70
CA LEU A 107 22.90 -23.69 -21.14
C LEU A 107 23.88 -24.77 -20.74
N THR A 108 23.65 -25.30 -19.58
CA THR A 108 24.57 -26.33 -19.12
C THR A 108 24.40 -27.58 -19.89
N SER A 109 23.23 -27.84 -20.37
CA SER A 109 23.04 -29.06 -21.12
C SER A 109 23.69 -28.96 -22.46
N ASP A 110 24.01 -27.82 -22.88
CA ASP A 110 24.72 -27.66 -24.12
C ASP A 110 26.16 -28.07 -23.97
#